data_0d3734dcffbcb758a074217aab23a860
#
_entry.id   0d3734dcffbcb758a074217aab23a860
#
_cell.length_a   1.000
_cell.length_b   1.000
_cell.length_c   1.000
_cell.angle_alpha   90.00
_cell.angle_beta   90.00
_cell.angle_gamma   90.00
#
_symmetry.space_group_name_H-M   'P 1'
#
loop_
_entity.id
_entity.type
_entity.pdbx_description
1 polymer ?
#
loop_
_entity_poly.entity_id
_entity_poly.type
_entity_poly.pdbx_seq_one_letter_code
_entity_poly.pdbx_strand_id
1 'polypeptide(L)' 'MNKTALIDFFSEFWNIEKSKIKDNLILNNENLHNHSSVRFYQFISALESNFDVKIENIENIFTFGDLSKNIISKK' A
#
# COMPACT_ATOMS: atom_id res chain seq x y z
N MET A 1 -8.93 -9.80 -0.28
CA MET A 1 -7.81 -9.49 -1.21
C MET A 1 -6.61 -10.34 -0.82
N ASN A 2 -5.94 -10.96 -1.78
CA ASN A 2 -4.74 -11.71 -1.47
C ASN A 2 -3.48 -10.85 -1.60
N LYS A 3 -2.38 -11.34 -1.05
CA LYS A 3 -1.13 -10.57 -1.00
C LYS A 3 -0.55 -10.34 -2.40
N THR A 4 -0.73 -11.29 -3.32
CA THR A 4 -0.26 -11.15 -4.70
C THR A 4 -0.94 -9.97 -5.40
N ALA A 5 -2.25 -9.84 -5.24
CA ALA A 5 -2.99 -8.73 -5.83
C ALA A 5 -2.55 -7.39 -5.22
N LEU A 6 -2.29 -7.37 -3.92
CA LEU A 6 -1.78 -6.16 -3.25
C LEU A 6 -0.41 -5.77 -3.79
N ILE A 7 0.49 -6.73 -3.93
CA ILE A 7 1.83 -6.48 -4.47
C ILE A 7 1.75 -5.95 -5.91
N ASP A 8 0.90 -6.55 -6.74
CA ASP A 8 0.73 -6.12 -8.13
C ASP A 8 0.24 -4.68 -8.20
N PHE A 9 -0.78 -4.35 -7.42
CA PHE A 9 -1.33 -3.00 -7.39
C PHE A 9 -0.32 -1.99 -6.85
N PHE A 10 0.38 -2.35 -5.78
CA PHE A 10 1.41 -1.50 -5.18
C PHE A 10 2.54 -1.22 -6.16
N SER A 11 3.00 -2.26 -6.85
CA SER A 11 4.05 -2.15 -7.86
C SER A 11 3.68 -1.17 -8.98
N GLU A 12 2.46 -1.26 -9.47
CA GLU A 12 2.00 -0.39 -10.54
C GLU A 12 1.81 1.05 -10.08
N PHE A 13 1.21 1.24 -8.92
CA PHE A 13 0.94 2.58 -8.43
C PHE A 13 2.21 3.35 -8.12
N TRP A 14 3.17 2.70 -7.47
CA TRP A 14 4.41 3.35 -7.03
C TRP A 14 5.57 3.17 -8.01
N ASN A 15 5.37 2.43 -9.07
CA ASN A 15 6.40 2.15 -10.08
C ASN A 15 7.66 1.55 -9.44
N ILE A 16 7.47 0.52 -8.64
CA ILE A 16 8.54 -0.19 -7.92
C ILE A 16 8.52 -1.66 -8.32
N GLU A 17 9.70 -2.26 -8.42
CA GLU A 17 9.81 -3.68 -8.76
C GLU A 17 9.21 -4.55 -7.66
N LYS A 18 8.48 -5.59 -8.07
CA LYS A 18 7.83 -6.51 -7.13
C LYS A 18 8.83 -7.18 -6.18
N SER A 19 10.04 -7.45 -6.66
CA SER A 19 11.09 -8.08 -5.85
C SER A 19 11.52 -7.22 -4.65
N LYS A 20 11.25 -5.92 -4.71
CA LYS A 20 11.57 -4.99 -3.61
C LYS A 20 10.43 -4.82 -2.63
N ILE A 21 9.26 -5.36 -2.92
CA ILE A 21 8.08 -5.21 -2.08
C ILE A 21 8.07 -6.33 -1.04
N LYS A 22 8.61 -6.03 0.13
CA LYS A 22 8.70 -6.97 1.26
C LYS A 22 8.06 -6.31 2.47
N ASP A 23 7.76 -7.11 3.50
CA ASP A 23 7.10 -6.60 4.69
C ASP A 23 7.87 -5.48 5.38
N ASN A 24 9.19 -5.50 5.28
CA ASN A 24 10.05 -4.46 5.89
C ASN A 24 10.30 -3.25 4.99
N LEU A 25 9.67 -3.18 3.82
CA LEU A 25 9.80 -2.01 2.94
C LEU A 25 9.23 -0.78 3.63
N ILE A 26 10.06 0.22 3.87
CA ILE A 26 9.64 1.47 4.49
C ILE A 26 8.98 2.35 3.44
N LEU A 27 7.79 2.85 3.75
CA LEU A 27 6.98 3.65 2.83
C LEU A 27 7.36 5.12 2.95
N ASN A 28 8.41 5.51 2.25
CA ASN A 28 8.91 6.89 2.25
C ASN A 28 9.40 7.28 0.84
N ASN A 29 9.82 8.54 0.70
CA ASN A 29 10.25 9.05 -0.61
C ASN A 29 11.63 8.55 -1.05
N GLU A 30 12.37 7.88 -0.19
CA GLU A 30 13.61 7.22 -0.59
C GLU A 30 13.34 5.92 -1.33
N ASN A 31 12.29 5.21 -0.94
CA ASN A 31 11.94 3.91 -1.49
C ASN A 31 10.84 3.99 -2.55
N LEU A 32 9.94 4.96 -2.44
CA LEU A 32 8.80 5.10 -3.33
C LEU A 32 8.92 6.40 -4.12
N HIS A 33 8.84 6.27 -5.43
CA HIS A 33 8.95 7.41 -6.34
C HIS A 33 7.80 8.40 -6.12
N ASN A 34 8.14 9.68 -5.93
CA ASN A 34 7.17 10.76 -5.71
C ASN A 34 6.27 10.56 -4.48
N HIS A 35 6.77 9.87 -3.47
CA HIS A 35 6.00 9.67 -2.24
C HIS A 35 5.76 11.01 -1.54
N SER A 36 4.51 11.23 -1.14
CA SER A 36 4.08 12.36 -0.30
C SER A 36 2.85 11.91 0.47
N SER A 37 2.44 12.69 1.47
CA SER A 37 1.21 12.37 2.22
C SER A 37 0.00 12.36 1.31
N VAL A 38 -0.12 13.33 0.41
CA VAL A 38 -1.24 13.40 -0.53
C VAL A 38 -1.26 12.18 -1.42
N ARG A 39 -0.12 11.80 -1.98
CA ARG A 39 -0.05 10.66 -2.87
C ARG A 39 -0.32 9.35 -2.13
N PHE A 40 0.14 9.25 -0.90
CA PHE A 40 -0.14 8.07 -0.08
C PHE A 40 -1.64 7.91 0.17
N TYR A 41 -2.34 9.00 0.51
CA TYR A 41 -3.78 8.95 0.70
C TYR A 41 -4.52 8.64 -0.60
N GLN A 42 -4.02 9.13 -1.72
CA GLN A 42 -4.57 8.78 -3.03
C GLN A 42 -4.42 7.28 -3.29
N PHE A 43 -3.27 6.71 -2.93
CA PHE A 43 -3.04 5.26 -3.05
C PHE A 43 -4.03 4.49 -2.19
N ILE A 44 -4.22 4.90 -0.93
CA ILE A 44 -5.15 4.24 -0.01
C ILE A 44 -6.57 4.28 -0.58
N SER A 45 -7.02 5.43 -1.06
CA SER A 45 -8.35 5.55 -1.66
C SER A 45 -8.52 4.66 -2.89
N ALA A 46 -7.51 4.61 -3.74
CA ALA A 46 -7.55 3.78 -4.94
C ALA A 46 -7.60 2.30 -4.57
N LEU A 47 -6.82 1.90 -3.57
CA LEU A 47 -6.79 0.52 -3.10
C LEU A 47 -8.16 0.10 -2.53
N GLU A 48 -8.74 0.94 -1.69
CA GLU A 48 -10.07 0.66 -1.12
C GLU A 48 -11.14 0.55 -2.20
N SER A 49 -11.07 1.42 -3.20
CA SER A 49 -12.06 1.44 -4.27
C SER A 49 -11.92 0.24 -5.21
N ASN A 50 -10.67 -0.12 -5.56
CA ASN A 50 -10.44 -1.18 -6.54
C ASN A 50 -10.69 -2.58 -5.97
N PHE A 51 -10.48 -2.78 -4.68
CA PHE A 51 -10.57 -4.10 -4.06
C PHE A 51 -11.69 -4.23 -3.05
N ASP A 52 -12.50 -3.18 -2.89
CA ASP A 52 -13.62 -3.16 -1.96
C ASP A 52 -13.18 -3.59 -0.56
N VAL A 53 -12.11 -2.95 -0.08
CA VAL A 53 -11.56 -3.19 1.25
C VAL A 53 -11.53 -1.88 2.03
N LYS A 54 -11.34 -1.99 3.34
CA LYS A 54 -11.15 -0.83 4.21
C LYS A 54 -9.76 -0.92 4.84
N ILE A 55 -9.09 0.22 4.93
CA ILE A 55 -7.77 0.28 5.55
C ILE A 55 -7.88 1.12 6.82
N GLU A 56 -7.45 0.54 7.94
CA GLU A 56 -7.51 1.20 9.24
C GLU A 56 -6.13 1.65 9.68
N ASN A 57 -6.10 2.57 10.65
CA ASN A 57 -4.87 3.07 11.28
C ASN A 57 -3.85 3.58 10.27
N ILE A 58 -4.31 4.35 9.29
CA ILE A 58 -3.47 4.85 8.19
C ILE A 58 -2.25 5.59 8.73
N GLU A 59 -2.41 6.36 9.80
CA GLU A 59 -1.32 7.13 10.41
C GLU A 59 -0.23 6.26 11.04
N ASN A 60 -0.49 4.98 11.25
CA ASN A 60 0.47 4.03 11.84
C ASN A 60 1.06 3.07 10.80
N ILE A 61 0.80 3.32 9.52
CA ILE A 61 1.33 2.48 8.45
C ILE A 61 2.66 3.06 7.98
N PHE A 62 3.76 2.43 8.37
CA PHE A 62 5.11 2.87 8.02
C PHE A 62 5.82 1.92 7.08
N THR A 63 5.38 0.66 7.02
CA THR A 63 5.99 -0.36 6.17
C THR A 63 4.90 -1.06 5.35
N PHE A 64 5.34 -1.79 4.32
CA PHE A 64 4.42 -2.60 3.53
C PHE A 64 3.71 -3.67 4.40
N GLY A 65 4.44 -4.23 5.36
CA GLY A 65 3.86 -5.19 6.32
C GLY A 65 2.74 -4.56 7.13
N ASP A 66 2.95 -3.32 7.59
CA ASP A 66 1.90 -2.58 8.30
C ASP A 66 0.67 -2.39 7.42
N LEU A 67 0.89 -2.04 6.15
CA LEU A 67 -0.21 -1.87 5.20
C LEU A 67 -1.03 -3.16 5.06
N SER A 68 -0.36 -4.28 4.84
CA SER A 68 -1.05 -5.55 4.63
C SER A 68 -1.81 -6.01 5.87
N LYS A 69 -1.30 -5.71 7.07
CA LYS A 69 -1.97 -6.06 8.34
C LYS A 69 -3.22 -5.24 8.60
N ASN A 70 -3.29 -4.03 8.05
CA ASN A 70 -4.39 -3.11 8.33
C ASN A 70 -5.44 -3.09 7.23
N ILE A 71 -5.37 -4.00 6.27
CA ILE A 71 -6.39 -4.15 5.24
C ILE A 71 -7.48 -5.09 5.76
N ILE A 72 -8.72 -4.57 5.80
CA ILE A 72 -9.87 -5.31 6.29
C ILE A 72 -10.90 -5.42 5.18
N SER A 73 -11.38 -6.64 4.93
CA SER A 73 -12.44 -6.86 3.96
C SER A 73 -13.73 -6.20 4.44
N LYS A 74 -14.44 -5.53 3.52
CA LYS A 74 -15.72 -4.86 3.85
C LYS A 74 -16.91 -5.82 3.96
N LYS A 75 -16.69 -7.08 3.78
CA LYS A 75 -17.79 -8.04 3.87
C LYS A 75 -18.28 -8.23 5.29
#